data_a04dd9fd0f694907ea1d55063361e15f
#
_entry.id   a04dd9fd0f694907ea1d55063361e15f
#
_cell.length_a   1.000
_cell.length_b   1.000
_cell.length_c   1.000
_cell.angle_alpha   90.00
_cell.angle_beta   90.00
_cell.angle_gamma   90.00
#
_symmetry.space_group_name_H-M   'P 1'
#
loop_
_entity.id
_entity.type
_entity.pdbx_description
1 polymer ?
#
loop_
_entity_poly.entity_id
_entity_poly.type
_entity_poly.pdbx_seq_one_letter_code
_entity_poly.pdbx_strand_id
1 'polypeptide(L)'
;MILVGKGTVITRDETKPLIKDGGVVLDGERIVKVGDYETLRSEYPQAELIDAKGQIIMPSLINMHEHIYSAFARGLSINGYNPNGFLDILDGLWWTIDRHLTLEQTYLSAIATYIDCIKNGVTTVFDHHASFGAIRSEEHTSELQSH
;
A
#
# COMPACT_ATOMS: atom_id res chain seq x y z
N MET A 1 -12.58 17.50 -9.08
CA MET A 1 -11.17 17.89 -8.84
C MET A 1 -10.90 18.08 -7.37
N ILE A 2 -9.73 17.68 -6.90
CA ILE A 2 -9.25 17.84 -5.53
C ILE A 2 -7.91 18.56 -5.59
N LEU A 3 -7.70 19.55 -4.72
CA LEU A 3 -6.41 20.20 -4.48
C LEU A 3 -5.90 19.77 -3.10
N VAL A 4 -4.88 18.91 -3.07
CA VAL A 4 -4.13 18.66 -1.84
C VAL A 4 -3.06 19.74 -1.74
N GLY A 5 -3.16 20.61 -0.75
CA GLY A 5 -2.31 21.81 -0.70
C GLY A 5 -1.86 22.21 0.68
N LYS A 6 -1.12 23.33 0.77
CA LYS A 6 -0.55 23.89 2.00
C LYS A 6 0.40 22.91 2.70
N GLY A 7 1.21 22.19 1.93
CA GLY A 7 2.22 21.26 2.43
C GLY A 7 3.54 21.38 1.69
N THR A 8 4.51 20.55 2.05
CA THR A 8 5.75 20.42 1.31
C THR A 8 5.63 19.25 0.34
N VAL A 9 5.62 19.53 -0.97
CA VAL A 9 5.50 18.49 -2.00
C VAL A 9 6.86 17.91 -2.33
N ILE A 10 6.98 16.58 -2.27
CA ILE A 10 8.11 15.81 -2.80
C ILE A 10 7.74 15.39 -4.21
N THR A 11 8.40 15.96 -5.22
CA THR A 11 8.03 15.78 -6.63
C THR A 11 8.69 14.58 -7.29
N ARG A 12 9.84 14.14 -6.78
CA ARG A 12 10.78 13.20 -7.41
C ARG A 12 11.38 13.69 -8.74
N ASP A 13 11.22 14.98 -9.04
CA ASP A 13 11.92 15.66 -10.12
C ASP A 13 13.32 16.07 -9.67
N GLU A 14 14.35 15.69 -10.40
CA GLU A 14 15.75 15.96 -10.04
C GLU A 14 16.05 17.46 -10.04
N THR A 15 15.36 18.23 -10.87
CA THR A 15 15.59 19.69 -11.00
C THR A 15 14.87 20.49 -9.91
N LYS A 16 13.74 19.98 -9.42
CA LYS A 16 12.92 20.62 -8.39
C LYS A 16 12.35 19.59 -7.43
N PRO A 17 13.17 18.93 -6.62
CA PRO A 17 12.73 17.79 -5.80
C PRO A 17 11.73 18.15 -4.71
N LEU A 18 11.69 19.41 -4.29
CA LEU A 18 10.80 19.89 -3.22
C LEU A 18 10.11 21.20 -3.64
N ILE A 19 8.81 21.32 -3.29
CA ILE A 19 8.05 22.56 -3.38
C ILE A 19 7.48 22.87 -1.99
N LYS A 20 8.02 23.90 -1.33
CA LYS A 20 7.46 24.41 -0.07
C LYS A 20 6.15 25.14 -0.38
N ASP A 21 5.21 25.10 0.56
CA ASP A 21 3.88 25.68 0.38
C ASP A 21 3.25 25.29 -0.95
N GLY A 22 3.45 24.02 -1.30
CA GLY A 22 3.03 23.44 -2.56
C GLY A 22 1.70 22.73 -2.48
N GLY A 23 1.29 22.21 -3.63
CA GLY A 23 0.09 21.39 -3.77
C GLY A 23 0.10 20.51 -5.01
N VAL A 24 -0.89 19.64 -5.06
CA VAL A 24 -1.15 18.70 -6.14
C VAL A 24 -2.63 18.77 -6.49
N VAL A 25 -2.95 18.98 -7.76
CA VAL A 25 -4.33 18.95 -8.28
C VAL A 25 -4.59 17.57 -8.87
N LEU A 26 -5.67 16.95 -8.41
CA LEU A 26 -6.14 15.64 -8.86
C LEU A 26 -7.48 15.78 -9.58
N ASP A 27 -7.66 15.07 -10.68
CA ASP A 27 -8.94 14.88 -11.35
C ASP A 27 -9.18 13.41 -11.61
N GLY A 28 -10.13 12.83 -10.87
CA GLY A 28 -10.28 11.38 -10.82
C GLY A 28 -8.98 10.71 -10.40
N GLU A 29 -8.47 9.83 -11.23
CA GLU A 29 -7.26 9.02 -10.97
C GLU A 29 -5.96 9.69 -11.47
N ARG A 30 -6.02 10.94 -11.94
CA ARG A 30 -4.87 11.58 -12.56
C ARG A 30 -4.39 12.81 -11.79
N ILE A 31 -3.07 12.94 -11.70
CA ILE A 31 -2.41 14.18 -11.29
C ILE A 31 -2.47 15.13 -12.50
N VAL A 32 -3.17 16.25 -12.33
CA VAL A 32 -3.33 17.28 -13.38
C VAL A 32 -2.18 18.28 -13.32
N LYS A 33 -1.83 18.71 -12.10
CA LYS A 33 -0.79 19.73 -11.92
C LYS A 33 -0.17 19.63 -10.53
N VAL A 34 1.13 19.94 -10.47
CA VAL A 34 1.89 20.08 -9.22
C VAL A 34 2.57 21.45 -9.23
N GLY A 35 2.54 22.17 -8.12
CA GLY A 35 3.13 23.49 -8.07
C GLY A 35 2.95 24.21 -6.74
N ASP A 36 3.17 25.51 -6.77
CA ASP A 36 2.91 26.41 -5.66
C ASP A 36 1.40 26.46 -5.33
N TYR A 37 1.06 26.42 -4.05
CA TYR A 37 -0.33 26.31 -3.60
C TYR A 37 -1.19 27.48 -4.06
N GLU A 38 -0.71 28.73 -3.89
CA GLU A 38 -1.49 29.92 -4.22
C GLU A 38 -1.78 29.99 -5.74
N THR A 39 -0.78 29.62 -6.54
CA THR A 39 -0.92 29.51 -7.99
C THR A 39 -1.99 28.47 -8.36
N LEU A 40 -1.90 27.28 -7.80
CA LEU A 40 -2.86 26.21 -8.05
C LEU A 40 -4.26 26.57 -7.58
N ARG A 41 -4.38 27.22 -6.42
CA ARG A 41 -5.66 27.65 -5.88
C ARG A 41 -6.34 28.71 -6.77
N SER A 42 -5.54 29.59 -7.36
CA SER A 42 -6.04 30.60 -8.32
C SER A 42 -6.51 29.98 -9.63
N GLU A 43 -5.76 28.99 -10.14
CA GLU A 43 -6.10 28.31 -11.40
C GLU A 43 -7.27 27.33 -11.26
N TYR A 44 -7.43 26.72 -10.08
CA TYR A 44 -8.46 25.72 -9.78
C TYR A 44 -9.35 26.13 -8.60
N PRO A 45 -10.05 27.28 -8.69
CA PRO A 45 -10.79 27.85 -7.56
C PRO A 45 -11.93 26.95 -7.05
N GLN A 46 -12.46 26.07 -7.91
CA GLN A 46 -13.55 25.15 -7.59
C GLN A 46 -13.07 23.77 -7.08
N ALA A 47 -11.75 23.52 -7.04
CA ALA A 47 -11.25 22.28 -6.50
C ALA A 47 -11.51 22.19 -4.99
N GLU A 48 -11.99 21.03 -4.55
CA GLU A 48 -12.10 20.72 -3.12
C GLU A 48 -10.71 20.71 -2.48
N LEU A 49 -10.55 21.47 -1.39
CA LEU A 49 -9.26 21.56 -0.71
C LEU A 49 -9.11 20.48 0.35
N ILE A 50 -8.05 19.68 0.23
CA ILE A 50 -7.49 18.87 1.32
C ILE A 50 -6.29 19.63 1.86
N ASP A 51 -6.43 20.21 3.06
CA ASP A 51 -5.37 20.98 3.72
C ASP A 51 -4.36 20.04 4.37
N ALA A 52 -3.14 20.02 3.85
CA ALA A 52 -2.05 19.20 4.38
C ALA A 52 -1.44 19.77 5.68
N LYS A 53 -1.85 20.95 6.13
CA LYS A 53 -1.42 21.57 7.41
C LYS A 53 0.09 21.60 7.59
N GLY A 54 0.82 21.91 6.52
CA GLY A 54 2.28 21.94 6.52
C GLY A 54 2.97 20.56 6.44
N GLN A 55 2.21 19.48 6.35
CA GLN A 55 2.75 18.13 6.24
C GLN A 55 3.34 17.86 4.85
N ILE A 56 3.98 16.71 4.70
CA ILE A 56 4.57 16.26 3.43
C ILE A 56 3.47 15.70 2.53
N ILE A 57 3.46 16.14 1.28
CA ILE A 57 2.67 15.60 0.18
C ILE A 57 3.65 14.88 -0.75
N MET A 58 3.47 13.58 -0.94
CA MET A 58 4.41 12.77 -1.71
C MET A 58 3.68 11.65 -2.47
N PRO A 59 4.29 11.08 -3.53
CA PRO A 59 3.79 9.84 -4.11
C PRO A 59 3.68 8.75 -3.05
N SER A 60 2.69 7.88 -3.21
CA SER A 60 2.48 6.75 -2.30
C SER A 60 3.66 5.79 -2.29
N LEU A 61 3.72 4.98 -1.24
CA LEU A 61 4.71 3.92 -1.11
C LEU A 61 4.33 2.69 -1.93
N ILE A 62 5.35 2.00 -2.42
CA ILE A 62 5.22 0.71 -3.11
C ILE A 62 5.88 -0.35 -2.22
N ASN A 63 5.11 -1.35 -1.81
CA ASN A 63 5.64 -2.50 -1.09
C ASN A 63 6.04 -3.59 -2.10
N MET A 64 7.33 -3.75 -2.31
CA MET A 64 7.88 -4.66 -3.31
C MET A 64 8.06 -6.11 -2.79
N HIS A 65 7.77 -6.37 -1.52
CA HIS A 65 7.88 -7.71 -0.93
C HIS A 65 6.83 -7.87 0.16
N GLU A 66 5.77 -8.58 -0.16
CA GLU A 66 4.68 -8.88 0.76
C GLU A 66 4.21 -10.32 0.60
N HIS A 67 3.56 -10.84 1.61
CA HIS A 67 2.90 -12.13 1.64
C HIS A 67 1.49 -11.94 2.21
N ILE A 68 0.59 -11.36 1.39
CA ILE A 68 -0.74 -10.95 1.83
C ILE A 68 -1.58 -12.11 2.35
N TYR A 69 -1.33 -13.31 1.85
CA TYR A 69 -2.08 -14.53 2.16
C TYR A 69 -1.87 -15.04 3.59
N SER A 70 -0.75 -14.67 4.24
CA SER A 70 -0.31 -15.26 5.50
C SER A 70 -0.20 -14.28 6.68
N ALA A 71 -0.87 -13.12 6.62
CA ALA A 71 -0.78 -12.11 7.67
C ALA A 71 -1.20 -12.62 9.06
N PHE A 72 -2.13 -13.58 9.13
CA PHE A 72 -2.56 -14.19 10.38
C PHE A 72 -1.58 -15.21 10.96
N ALA A 73 -0.54 -15.58 10.22
CA ALA A 73 0.57 -16.37 10.76
C ALA A 73 1.49 -15.54 11.69
N ARG A 74 1.31 -14.23 11.72
CA ARG A 74 2.06 -13.32 12.60
C ARG A 74 1.85 -13.71 14.06
N GLY A 75 2.96 -14.03 14.75
CA GLY A 75 2.93 -14.46 16.15
C GLY A 75 2.55 -15.92 16.38
N LEU A 76 2.37 -16.72 15.31
CA LEU A 76 2.15 -18.16 15.44
C LEU A 76 3.37 -18.82 16.09
N SER A 77 3.11 -19.68 17.08
CA SER A 77 4.11 -20.47 17.77
C SER A 77 3.72 -21.94 17.70
N ILE A 78 4.66 -22.78 17.30
CA ILE A 78 4.47 -24.24 17.24
C ILE A 78 5.22 -24.88 18.38
N ASN A 79 4.51 -25.61 19.26
CA ASN A 79 5.12 -26.29 20.41
C ASN A 79 6.15 -27.32 19.96
N GLY A 80 7.35 -27.25 20.56
CA GLY A 80 8.43 -28.16 20.26
C GLY A 80 9.17 -27.89 18.95
N TYR A 81 8.79 -26.85 18.20
CA TYR A 81 9.47 -26.44 16.99
C TYR A 81 10.71 -25.60 17.32
N ASN A 82 11.88 -26.13 16.99
CA ASN A 82 13.17 -25.49 17.22
C ASN A 82 14.04 -25.58 15.94
N PRO A 83 13.86 -24.68 14.99
CA PRO A 83 14.58 -24.70 13.71
C PRO A 83 16.07 -24.40 13.90
N ASN A 84 16.94 -25.13 13.21
CA ASN A 84 18.38 -24.90 13.19
C ASN A 84 18.82 -24.00 12.01
N GLY A 85 17.95 -23.80 11.05
CA GLY A 85 18.24 -22.99 9.85
C GLY A 85 17.01 -22.59 9.07
N PHE A 86 17.24 -21.82 8.01
CA PHE A 86 16.15 -21.26 7.18
C PHE A 86 15.30 -22.34 6.51
N LEU A 87 15.92 -23.45 6.06
CA LEU A 87 15.17 -24.55 5.45
C LEU A 87 14.21 -25.22 6.44
N ASP A 88 14.62 -25.35 7.69
CA ASP A 88 13.76 -25.92 8.75
C ASP A 88 12.54 -24.98 8.98
N ILE A 89 12.77 -23.65 8.90
CA ILE A 89 11.68 -22.65 9.02
C ILE A 89 10.72 -22.80 7.85
N LEU A 90 11.22 -22.98 6.65
CA LEU A 90 10.36 -23.17 5.47
C LEU A 90 9.53 -24.45 5.60
N ASP A 91 10.17 -25.59 5.84
CA ASP A 91 9.50 -26.88 5.86
C ASP A 91 8.54 -27.04 7.06
N GLY A 92 9.02 -26.71 8.25
CA GLY A 92 8.27 -26.92 9.48
C GLY A 92 7.20 -25.87 9.77
N LEU A 93 7.31 -24.66 9.21
CA LEU A 93 6.37 -23.56 9.47
C LEU A 93 5.69 -23.08 8.18
N TRP A 94 6.43 -22.43 7.28
CA TRP A 94 5.81 -21.72 6.16
C TRP A 94 5.11 -22.64 5.17
N TRP A 95 5.76 -23.69 4.68
CA TRP A 95 5.14 -24.63 3.74
C TRP A 95 3.99 -25.41 4.38
N THR A 96 4.03 -25.59 5.69
CA THR A 96 2.91 -26.18 6.43
C THR A 96 1.71 -25.24 6.45
N ILE A 97 1.92 -23.95 6.72
CA ILE A 97 0.86 -22.90 6.64
C ILE A 97 0.32 -22.85 5.22
N ASP A 98 1.18 -22.69 4.22
CA ASP A 98 0.81 -22.54 2.80
C ASP A 98 -0.09 -23.67 2.28
N ARG A 99 0.15 -24.90 2.73
CA ARG A 99 -0.66 -26.06 2.33
C ARG A 99 -2.01 -26.15 3.02
N HIS A 100 -2.20 -25.50 4.16
CA HIS A 100 -3.39 -25.62 4.98
C HIS A 100 -4.31 -24.39 4.92
N LEU A 101 -3.86 -23.29 4.32
CA LEU A 101 -4.67 -22.09 4.16
C LEU A 101 -5.87 -22.35 3.23
N THR A 102 -7.04 -21.96 3.70
CA THR A 102 -8.27 -21.96 2.91
C THR A 102 -8.42 -20.65 2.14
N LEU A 103 -9.27 -20.64 1.10
CA LEU A 103 -9.61 -19.41 0.36
C LEU A 103 -10.10 -18.29 1.28
N GLU A 104 -10.97 -18.61 2.24
CA GLU A 104 -11.50 -17.64 3.19
C GLU A 104 -10.40 -17.04 4.08
N GLN A 105 -9.49 -17.86 4.60
CA GLN A 105 -8.37 -17.41 5.43
C GLN A 105 -7.42 -16.52 4.63
N THR A 106 -7.12 -16.88 3.40
CA THR A 106 -6.28 -16.08 2.50
C THR A 106 -6.95 -14.75 2.18
N TYR A 107 -8.25 -14.74 1.85
CA TYR A 107 -9.02 -13.52 1.61
C TYR A 107 -9.01 -12.57 2.82
N LEU A 108 -9.34 -13.07 4.00
CA LEU A 108 -9.35 -12.27 5.23
C LEU A 108 -7.97 -11.75 5.59
N SER A 109 -6.93 -12.55 5.36
CA SER A 109 -5.53 -12.15 5.54
C SER A 109 -5.14 -11.01 4.60
N ALA A 110 -5.52 -11.12 3.33
CA ALA A 110 -5.28 -10.09 2.33
C ALA A 110 -5.99 -8.78 2.70
N ILE A 111 -7.25 -8.82 3.11
CA ILE A 111 -7.99 -7.63 3.56
C ILE A 111 -7.30 -6.96 4.75
N ALA A 112 -6.85 -7.72 5.75
CA ALA A 112 -6.14 -7.18 6.90
C ALA A 112 -4.82 -6.48 6.46
N THR A 113 -4.05 -7.11 5.58
CA THR A 113 -2.82 -6.55 5.03
C THR A 113 -3.08 -5.28 4.24
N TYR A 114 -4.12 -5.25 3.38
CA TYR A 114 -4.45 -4.06 2.59
C TYR A 114 -4.91 -2.89 3.47
N ILE A 115 -5.66 -3.15 4.55
CA ILE A 115 -6.01 -2.11 5.51
C ILE A 115 -4.74 -1.50 6.14
N ASP A 116 -3.78 -2.34 6.53
CA ASP A 116 -2.50 -1.86 7.07
C ASP A 116 -1.71 -1.09 6.01
N CYS A 117 -1.67 -1.55 4.77
CA CYS A 117 -1.04 -0.86 3.64
C CYS A 117 -1.65 0.53 3.44
N ILE A 118 -2.97 0.64 3.34
CA ILE A 118 -3.68 1.92 3.14
C ILE A 118 -3.37 2.88 4.29
N LYS A 119 -3.43 2.41 5.54
CA LYS A 119 -3.16 3.23 6.73
C LYS A 119 -1.72 3.76 6.76
N ASN A 120 -0.79 3.07 6.11
CA ASN A 120 0.62 3.46 6.01
C ASN A 120 0.99 4.12 4.67
N GLY A 121 0.01 4.46 3.82
CA GLY A 121 0.24 5.15 2.55
C GLY A 121 0.84 4.27 1.46
N VAL A 122 0.72 2.96 1.58
CA VAL A 122 1.10 1.99 0.54
C VAL A 122 -0.10 1.79 -0.39
N THR A 123 0.08 2.05 -1.69
CA THR A 123 -0.98 1.89 -2.71
C THR A 123 -0.68 0.81 -3.73
N THR A 124 0.52 0.27 -3.72
CA THR A 124 0.92 -0.79 -4.64
C THR A 124 1.67 -1.86 -3.85
N VAL A 125 1.24 -3.10 -4.04
CA VAL A 125 1.84 -4.26 -3.38
C VAL A 125 2.31 -5.23 -4.44
N PHE A 126 3.55 -5.72 -4.29
CA PHE A 126 4.05 -6.86 -5.05
C PHE A 126 3.99 -8.09 -4.15
N ASP A 127 2.94 -8.90 -4.31
CA ASP A 127 2.71 -10.09 -3.49
C ASP A 127 3.49 -11.30 -3.99
N HIS A 128 4.16 -11.99 -3.08
CA HIS A 128 4.83 -13.27 -3.32
C HIS A 128 3.97 -14.40 -2.76
N HIS A 129 2.99 -14.81 -3.54
CA HIS A 129 1.99 -15.79 -3.12
C HIS A 129 2.49 -17.23 -3.21
N ALA A 130 2.34 -17.98 -2.12
CA ALA A 130 2.75 -19.39 -2.07
C ALA A 130 1.61 -20.38 -1.69
N SER A 131 0.39 -19.88 -1.45
CA SER A 131 -0.77 -20.74 -1.13
C SER A 131 -1.41 -21.28 -2.39
N PHE A 132 -0.94 -22.40 -2.91
CA PHE A 132 -1.39 -22.99 -4.19
C PHE A 132 -2.87 -23.32 -4.26
N GLY A 133 -3.49 -23.71 -3.14
CA GLY A 133 -4.91 -24.01 -3.07
C GLY A 133 -5.82 -22.78 -3.06
N ALA A 134 -5.26 -21.59 -2.84
CA ALA A 134 -6.01 -20.37 -2.59
C ALA A 134 -5.64 -19.21 -3.53
N ILE A 135 -4.95 -19.46 -4.65
CA ILE A 135 -4.53 -18.44 -5.63
C ILE A 135 -5.72 -17.60 -6.14
N ARG A 136 -6.90 -18.21 -6.31
CA ARG A 136 -8.09 -17.50 -6.79
C ARG A 136 -8.66 -16.45 -5.84
N SER A 137 -8.24 -16.44 -4.57
CA SER A 137 -8.68 -15.41 -3.62
C SER A 137 -8.08 -14.04 -3.92
N GLU A 138 -6.93 -13.99 -4.59
CA GLU A 138 -6.30 -12.73 -5.01
C GLU A 138 -7.04 -12.05 -6.14
N GLU A 139 -7.62 -12.79 -7.08
CA GLU A 139 -8.39 -12.23 -8.19
C GLU A 139 -9.54 -11.35 -7.67
N HIS A 140 -10.20 -11.77 -6.59
CA HIS A 140 -11.28 -11.01 -5.97
C HIS A 140 -10.80 -9.83 -5.12
N THR A 141 -9.58 -9.89 -4.55
CA THR A 141 -9.03 -8.78 -3.76
C THR A 141 -8.35 -7.71 -4.62
N SER A 142 -7.78 -8.09 -5.77
CA SER A 142 -7.18 -7.14 -6.71
C SER A 142 -8.24 -6.30 -7.45
N GLU A 143 -9.45 -6.81 -7.66
CA GLU A 143 -10.57 -6.05 -8.22
C GLU A 143 -11.05 -4.92 -7.30
N LEU A 144 -10.86 -5.03 -5.98
CA LEU A 144 -11.18 -3.95 -5.04
C LEU A 144 -10.20 -2.75 -5.13
N GLN A 145 -9.06 -2.92 -5.80
CA GLN A 145 -8.09 -1.84 -6.02
C GLN A 145 -8.31 -1.08 -7.34
N SER A 146 -9.20 -1.54 -8.21
CA SER A 146 -9.45 -0.94 -9.53
C SER A 146 -10.67 0.00 -9.58
N HIS A 147 -11.27 0.36 -8.45
CA HIS A 147 -12.41 1.27 -8.37
C HIS A 147 -12.15 2.53 -7.57
#